data_c3dd20c6f66b2c503419deca5668ea34
#
_entry.id   c3dd20c6f66b2c503419deca5668ea34
#
_cell.length_a   1.000
_cell.length_b   1.000
_cell.length_c   1.000
_cell.angle_alpha   90.00
_cell.angle_beta   90.00
_cell.angle_gamma   90.00
#
_symmetry.space_group_name_H-M   'P 1'
#
loop_
_entity.id
_entity.type
_entity.pdbx_description
1 polymer ?
#
loop_
_entity_poly.entity_id
_entity_poly.type
_entity_poly.pdbx_seq_one_letter_code
_entity_poly.pdbx_strand_id
1 'polypeptide(L)'
;MKYLSVDKFKCIRCAACVAVCPIKIIKLDPVSRLPEMVSKGEKICLRCGHCISVCPHRALSLYHMRAQDHHPLRHDWRLTPEKVEGILKGRRSIRNYKNEPVEKDKLKKIIEAARYAPSGINRQPVRWEIIYYKERVRRFSEAAIS
;
A
#
# COMPACT_ATOMS: atom_id res chain seq x y z
N MET A 1 -15.35 18.32 -10.30
CA MET A 1 -13.94 17.94 -10.07
C MET A 1 -13.66 16.66 -10.88
N LYS A 2 -12.58 16.58 -11.65
CA LYS A 2 -12.28 15.38 -12.45
C LYS A 2 -11.87 14.23 -11.52
N TYR A 3 -12.39 13.02 -11.73
CA TYR A 3 -12.06 11.86 -10.93
C TYR A 3 -10.59 11.43 -11.10
N LEU A 4 -10.07 11.47 -12.32
CA LEU A 4 -8.65 11.34 -12.66
C LEU A 4 -8.13 12.72 -13.07
N SER A 5 -7.15 13.23 -12.36
CA SER A 5 -6.43 14.45 -12.70
C SER A 5 -5.00 14.14 -13.10
N VAL A 6 -4.51 14.85 -14.11
CA VAL A 6 -3.16 14.70 -14.66
C VAL A 6 -2.47 16.05 -14.69
N ASP A 7 -1.32 16.13 -14.04
CA ASP A 7 -0.42 17.28 -14.18
C ASP A 7 0.29 17.15 -15.53
N LYS A 8 -0.13 17.99 -16.49
CA LYS A 8 0.37 17.98 -17.86
C LYS A 8 1.85 18.34 -17.99
N PHE A 9 2.39 19.09 -17.02
CA PHE A 9 3.79 19.52 -17.00
C PHE A 9 4.72 18.42 -16.47
N LYS A 10 4.21 17.55 -15.60
CA LYS A 10 4.94 16.39 -15.08
C LYS A 10 4.77 15.14 -15.94
N CYS A 11 3.68 15.05 -16.69
CA CYS A 11 3.35 13.85 -17.46
C CYS A 11 4.24 13.72 -18.71
N ILE A 12 5.08 12.70 -18.74
CA ILE A 12 5.92 12.37 -19.92
C ILE A 12 5.22 11.48 -20.94
N ARG A 13 3.94 11.21 -20.80
CA ARG A 13 3.10 10.45 -21.76
C ARG A 13 3.58 9.00 -22.01
N CYS A 14 4.23 8.38 -21.01
CA CYS A 14 4.82 7.03 -21.12
C CYS A 14 3.80 5.87 -21.15
N ALA A 15 2.51 6.15 -20.97
CA ALA A 15 1.41 5.17 -20.94
C ALA A 15 1.48 4.09 -19.83
N ALA A 16 2.43 4.15 -18.90
CA ALA A 16 2.54 3.16 -17.82
C ALA A 16 1.23 3.02 -17.00
N CYS A 17 0.55 4.14 -16.72
CA CYS A 17 -0.74 4.15 -16.03
C CYS A 17 -1.87 3.47 -16.82
N VAL A 18 -1.81 3.51 -18.15
CA VAL A 18 -2.75 2.79 -19.03
C VAL A 18 -2.47 1.29 -18.97
N ALA A 19 -1.20 0.91 -19.11
CA ALA A 19 -0.78 -0.48 -19.13
C ALA A 19 -1.12 -1.22 -17.81
N VAL A 20 -0.89 -0.56 -16.66
CA VAL A 20 -1.06 -1.17 -15.33
C VAL A 20 -2.53 -1.27 -14.88
N CYS A 21 -3.46 -0.54 -15.52
CA CYS A 21 -4.86 -0.56 -15.09
C CYS A 21 -5.50 -1.94 -15.33
N PRO A 22 -5.89 -2.69 -14.28
CA PRO A 22 -6.38 -4.06 -14.44
C PRO A 22 -7.72 -4.15 -15.18
N ILE A 23 -8.53 -3.09 -15.11
CA ILE A 23 -9.85 -3.03 -15.77
C ILE A 23 -9.86 -2.10 -16.99
N LYS A 24 -8.69 -1.64 -17.45
CA LYS A 24 -8.48 -0.90 -18.70
C LYS A 24 -9.35 0.36 -18.87
N ILE A 25 -9.60 1.10 -17.79
CA ILE A 25 -10.42 2.33 -17.80
C ILE A 25 -9.61 3.61 -18.02
N ILE A 26 -8.31 3.50 -18.22
CA ILE A 26 -7.43 4.63 -18.56
C ILE A 26 -6.95 4.42 -19.99
N LYS A 27 -7.08 5.46 -20.82
CA LYS A 27 -6.58 5.50 -22.19
C LYS A 27 -5.76 6.77 -22.40
N LEU A 28 -5.03 6.87 -23.49
CA LEU A 28 -4.41 8.13 -23.91
C LEU A 28 -5.38 8.88 -24.81
N ASP A 29 -5.55 10.14 -24.54
CA ASP A 29 -6.20 11.07 -25.48
C ASP A 29 -5.44 11.06 -26.82
N PRO A 30 -6.12 10.95 -27.95
CA PRO A 30 -5.47 10.78 -29.25
C PRO A 30 -4.64 12.00 -29.68
N VAL A 31 -5.03 13.20 -29.24
CA VAL A 31 -4.40 14.46 -29.63
C VAL A 31 -3.30 14.87 -28.63
N SER A 32 -3.67 15.05 -27.38
CA SER A 32 -2.74 15.49 -26.33
C SER A 32 -1.81 14.40 -25.81
N ARG A 33 -2.15 13.13 -26.05
CA ARG A 33 -1.48 11.94 -25.50
C ARG A 33 -1.45 11.88 -23.97
N LEU A 34 -2.26 12.70 -23.32
CA LEU A 34 -2.41 12.65 -21.86
C LEU A 34 -3.34 11.49 -21.44
N PRO A 35 -3.08 10.86 -20.29
CA PRO A 35 -3.98 9.86 -19.75
C PRO A 35 -5.35 10.45 -19.42
N GLU A 36 -6.39 9.82 -19.85
CA GLU A 36 -7.77 10.15 -19.48
C GLU A 36 -8.56 8.92 -19.10
N MET A 37 -9.61 9.11 -18.33
CA MET A 37 -10.51 8.03 -17.95
C MET A 37 -11.59 7.87 -19.02
N VAL A 38 -11.93 6.62 -19.35
CA VAL A 38 -13.06 6.33 -20.25
C VAL A 38 -14.37 6.81 -19.64
N SER A 39 -15.37 7.06 -20.47
CA SER A 39 -16.70 7.47 -20.00
C SER A 39 -17.24 6.51 -18.95
N LYS A 40 -17.75 7.04 -17.85
CA LYS A 40 -18.25 6.30 -16.68
C LYS A 40 -17.21 5.41 -15.99
N GLY A 41 -15.92 5.56 -16.31
CA GLY A 41 -14.82 4.80 -15.69
C GLY A 41 -14.72 4.99 -14.18
N GLU A 42 -15.12 6.15 -13.66
CA GLU A 42 -15.16 6.45 -12.22
C GLU A 42 -16.11 5.53 -11.45
N LYS A 43 -17.17 5.01 -12.09
CA LYS A 43 -18.14 4.11 -11.45
C LYS A 43 -17.61 2.70 -11.24
N ILE A 44 -16.69 2.26 -12.10
CA ILE A 44 -16.11 0.91 -12.07
C ILE A 44 -14.66 0.89 -11.58
N CYS A 45 -14.09 2.05 -11.28
CA CYS A 45 -12.73 2.16 -10.77
C CYS A 45 -12.56 1.38 -9.46
N LEU A 46 -11.62 0.42 -9.43
CA LEU A 46 -11.31 -0.39 -8.24
C LEU A 46 -10.63 0.41 -7.11
N ARG A 47 -10.27 1.66 -7.34
CA ARG A 47 -9.54 2.51 -6.38
C ARG A 47 -8.23 1.89 -5.88
N CYS A 48 -7.63 1.02 -6.67
CA CYS A 48 -6.44 0.25 -6.27
C CYS A 48 -5.13 1.07 -6.24
N GLY A 49 -5.10 2.27 -6.84
CA GLY A 49 -3.94 3.16 -6.81
C GLY A 49 -2.78 2.79 -7.75
N HIS A 50 -2.82 1.67 -8.46
CA HIS A 50 -1.71 1.23 -9.32
C HIS A 50 -1.28 2.28 -10.35
N CYS A 51 -2.24 3.00 -10.96
CA CYS A 51 -1.95 4.05 -11.94
C CYS A 51 -1.17 5.24 -11.34
N ILE A 52 -1.38 5.54 -10.06
CA ILE A 52 -0.63 6.59 -9.35
C ILE A 52 0.75 6.07 -8.98
N SER A 53 0.81 4.86 -8.40
CA SER A 53 2.07 4.27 -7.91
C SER A 53 3.09 4.00 -9.01
N VAL A 54 2.63 3.63 -10.22
CA VAL A 54 3.52 3.36 -11.36
C VAL A 54 4.08 4.62 -12.01
N CYS A 55 3.48 5.80 -11.73
CA CYS A 55 3.87 7.04 -12.40
C CYS A 55 5.22 7.56 -11.89
N PRO A 56 6.30 7.54 -12.71
CA PRO A 56 7.64 7.92 -12.26
C PRO A 56 7.73 9.42 -11.90
N HIS A 57 6.89 10.26 -12.49
CA HIS A 57 6.87 11.70 -12.26
C HIS A 57 5.74 12.16 -11.35
N ARG A 58 4.98 11.21 -10.74
CA ARG A 58 3.88 11.53 -9.82
C ARG A 58 2.88 12.52 -10.42
N ALA A 59 2.61 12.35 -11.72
CA ALA A 59 1.75 13.25 -12.50
C ALA A 59 0.25 12.95 -12.36
N LEU A 60 -0.15 11.80 -11.79
CA LEU A 60 -1.55 11.38 -11.69
C LEU A 60 -2.06 11.46 -10.25
N SER A 61 -3.32 11.88 -10.15
CA SER A 61 -4.09 11.79 -8.91
C SER A 61 -5.51 11.29 -9.21
N LEU A 62 -6.09 10.56 -8.29
CA LEU A 62 -7.51 10.25 -8.24
C LEU A 62 -8.19 11.14 -7.20
N TYR A 63 -9.50 11.37 -7.34
CA TYR A 63 -10.27 12.23 -6.43
C TYR A 63 -10.01 11.95 -4.93
N HIS A 64 -9.85 10.68 -4.57
CA HIS A 64 -9.65 10.20 -3.20
C HIS A 64 -8.19 9.82 -2.86
N MET A 65 -7.25 10.04 -3.79
CA MET A 65 -5.86 9.56 -3.66
C MET A 65 -4.93 10.47 -4.45
N ARG A 66 -4.18 11.32 -3.77
CA ARG A 66 -3.34 12.32 -4.41
C ARG A 66 -1.93 11.79 -4.63
N ALA A 67 -1.26 12.23 -5.70
CA ALA A 67 0.10 11.83 -6.02
C ALA A 67 1.11 12.11 -4.90
N GLN A 68 0.92 13.22 -4.17
CA GLN A 68 1.80 13.61 -3.07
C GLN A 68 1.66 12.73 -1.82
N ASP A 69 0.54 12.03 -1.65
CA ASP A 69 0.30 11.14 -0.51
C ASP A 69 1.01 9.79 -0.68
N HIS A 70 1.58 9.54 -1.87
CA HIS A 70 2.36 8.34 -2.17
C HIS A 70 3.86 8.65 -2.06
N HIS A 71 4.53 7.95 -1.15
CA HIS A 71 5.97 8.03 -1.03
C HIS A 71 6.64 7.02 -1.95
N PRO A 72 7.66 7.42 -2.73
CA PRO A 72 8.43 6.47 -3.52
C PRO A 72 9.15 5.48 -2.59
N LEU A 73 9.30 4.25 -3.07
CA LEU A 73 10.12 3.28 -2.36
C LEU A 73 11.55 3.80 -2.26
N ARG A 74 12.08 3.90 -1.06
CA ARG A 74 13.46 4.33 -0.84
C ARG A 74 14.43 3.30 -1.42
N HIS A 75 15.46 3.78 -2.07
CA HIS A 75 16.45 2.91 -2.73
C HIS A 75 17.17 1.99 -1.73
N ASP A 76 17.45 2.50 -0.53
CA ASP A 76 18.09 1.75 0.56
C ASP A 76 17.20 0.66 1.20
N TRP A 77 15.91 0.63 0.85
CA TRP A 77 14.99 -0.44 1.26
C TRP A 77 15.01 -1.65 0.33
N ARG A 78 15.75 -1.57 -0.78
CA ARG A 78 15.91 -2.72 -1.68
C ARG A 78 16.86 -3.72 -1.02
N LEU A 79 16.33 -4.90 -0.75
CA LEU A 79 17.11 -5.99 -0.19
C LEU A 79 17.73 -6.82 -1.31
N THR A 80 18.96 -7.30 -1.10
CA THR A 80 19.53 -8.31 -1.99
C THR A 80 18.84 -9.66 -1.78
N PRO A 81 18.88 -10.57 -2.78
CA PRO A 81 18.31 -11.91 -2.63
C PRO A 81 18.82 -12.65 -1.38
N GLU A 82 20.13 -12.53 -1.09
CA GLU A 82 20.78 -13.19 0.06
C GLU A 82 20.25 -12.68 1.39
N LYS A 83 19.97 -11.36 1.50
CA LYS A 83 19.36 -10.78 2.71
C LYS A 83 17.93 -11.26 2.90
N VAL A 84 17.14 -11.35 1.83
CA VAL A 84 15.78 -11.88 1.88
C VAL A 84 15.80 -13.35 2.30
N GLU A 85 16.67 -14.15 1.68
CA GLU A 85 16.87 -15.56 2.03
C GLU A 85 17.27 -15.72 3.51
N GLY A 86 18.20 -14.91 3.99
CA GLY A 86 18.63 -14.88 5.39
C GLY A 86 17.49 -14.60 6.35
N ILE A 87 16.61 -13.64 6.05
CA ILE A 87 15.41 -13.34 6.85
C ILE A 87 14.47 -14.54 6.89
N LEU A 88 14.17 -15.15 5.74
CA LEU A 88 13.24 -16.27 5.64
C LEU A 88 13.78 -17.52 6.35
N LYS A 89 15.04 -17.88 6.12
CA LYS A 89 15.70 -19.05 6.73
C LYS A 89 16.03 -18.83 8.20
N GLY A 90 16.34 -17.60 8.61
CA GLY A 90 16.69 -17.25 9.99
C GLY A 90 15.52 -17.16 10.95
N ARG A 91 14.27 -17.06 10.43
CA ARG A 91 13.08 -16.96 11.28
C ARG A 91 12.91 -18.20 12.16
N ARG A 92 12.67 -17.98 13.46
CA ARG A 92 12.37 -19.02 14.45
C ARG A 92 11.13 -18.64 15.24
N SER A 93 10.44 -19.65 15.76
CA SER A 93 9.37 -19.43 16.73
C SER A 93 9.98 -19.06 18.08
N ILE A 94 9.68 -17.87 18.55
CA ILE A 94 10.09 -17.38 19.87
C ILE A 94 8.99 -17.71 20.87
N ARG A 95 9.34 -18.42 21.95
CA ARG A 95 8.39 -18.83 23.00
C ARG A 95 8.74 -18.28 24.38
N ASN A 96 9.96 -17.80 24.55
CA ASN A 96 10.42 -17.15 25.79
C ASN A 96 10.53 -15.65 25.53
N TYR A 97 9.77 -14.87 26.27
CA TYR A 97 9.72 -13.42 26.11
C TYR A 97 10.32 -12.76 27.35
N LYS A 98 10.92 -11.60 27.16
CA LYS A 98 11.33 -10.74 28.25
C LYS A 98 10.11 -10.22 29.00
N ASN A 99 10.24 -10.01 30.31
CA ASN A 99 9.18 -9.39 31.12
C ASN A 99 9.25 -7.86 31.06
N GLU A 100 9.26 -7.33 29.83
CA GLU A 100 9.36 -5.91 29.54
C GLU A 100 8.20 -5.50 28.63
N PRO A 101 7.60 -4.31 28.83
CA PRO A 101 6.58 -3.83 27.92
C PRO A 101 7.20 -3.46 26.57
N VAL A 102 6.46 -3.74 25.48
CA VAL A 102 6.88 -3.30 24.14
C VAL A 102 6.57 -1.81 24.00
N GLU A 103 7.54 -1.03 23.53
CA GLU A 103 7.38 0.40 23.29
C GLU A 103 6.23 0.66 22.29
N LYS A 104 5.36 1.61 22.60
CA LYS A 104 4.21 1.95 21.74
C LYS A 104 4.61 2.33 20.32
N ASP A 105 5.77 2.98 20.15
CA ASP A 105 6.23 3.38 18.82
C ASP A 105 6.72 2.19 17.98
N LYS A 106 7.22 1.13 18.61
CA LYS A 106 7.47 -0.14 17.91
C LYS A 106 6.20 -0.79 17.42
N LEU A 107 5.16 -0.79 18.25
CA LEU A 107 3.83 -1.31 17.86
C LEU A 107 3.25 -0.51 16.69
N LYS A 108 3.30 0.81 16.74
CA LYS A 108 2.86 1.67 15.62
C LYS A 108 3.59 1.34 14.33
N LYS A 109 4.93 1.19 14.37
CA LYS A 109 5.74 0.83 13.20
C LYS A 109 5.36 -0.53 12.62
N ILE A 110 5.07 -1.52 13.47
CA ILE A 110 4.61 -2.84 13.03
C ILE A 110 3.27 -2.74 12.29
N ILE A 111 2.29 -2.03 12.87
CA ILE A 111 0.98 -1.84 12.23
C ILE A 111 1.11 -1.04 10.94
N GLU A 112 1.94 0.00 10.94
CA GLU A 112 2.20 0.78 9.73
C GLU A 112 2.81 -0.08 8.61
N ALA A 113 3.73 -0.98 8.93
CA ALA A 113 4.27 -1.94 7.96
C ALA A 113 3.20 -2.95 7.50
N ALA A 114 2.38 -3.46 8.41
CA ALA A 114 1.35 -4.46 8.12
C ALA A 114 0.26 -3.93 7.15
N ARG A 115 -0.03 -2.63 7.15
CA ARG A 115 -1.01 -2.03 6.21
C ARG A 115 -0.59 -2.12 4.74
N TYR A 116 0.69 -2.35 4.45
CA TYR A 116 1.16 -2.54 3.08
C TYR A 116 0.97 -3.98 2.56
N ALA A 117 0.43 -4.88 3.39
CA ALA A 117 0.09 -6.23 2.93
C ALA A 117 -0.92 -6.18 1.77
N PRO A 118 -0.73 -6.98 0.71
CA PRO A 118 -1.66 -7.03 -0.40
C PRO A 118 -3.06 -7.43 0.05
N SER A 119 -4.07 -6.80 -0.52
CA SER A 119 -5.47 -7.18 -0.31
C SER A 119 -6.22 -7.19 -1.64
N GLY A 120 -7.31 -7.97 -1.74
CA GLY A 120 -8.13 -8.03 -2.96
C GLY A 120 -8.55 -6.63 -3.39
N ILE A 121 -8.20 -6.26 -4.64
CA ILE A 121 -8.41 -4.92 -5.23
C ILE A 121 -7.97 -3.73 -4.34
N ASN A 122 -6.98 -3.96 -3.47
CA ASN A 122 -6.46 -3.00 -2.49
C ASN A 122 -7.54 -2.44 -1.53
N ARG A 123 -8.51 -3.24 -1.17
CA ARG A 123 -9.59 -2.81 -0.26
C ARG A 123 -9.12 -2.57 1.17
N GLN A 124 -8.02 -3.19 1.57
CA GLN A 124 -7.45 -3.09 2.93
C GLN A 124 -8.53 -3.27 4.04
N PRO A 125 -9.30 -4.36 4.04
CA PRO A 125 -10.46 -4.51 4.94
C PRO A 125 -10.07 -4.87 6.38
N VAL A 126 -8.79 -5.14 6.63
CA VAL A 126 -8.29 -5.60 7.93
C VAL A 126 -8.31 -4.46 8.93
N ARG A 127 -8.90 -4.73 10.10
CA ARG A 127 -8.81 -3.89 11.28
C ARG A 127 -7.82 -4.50 12.26
N TRP A 128 -7.01 -3.66 12.88
CA TRP A 128 -6.01 -4.09 13.85
C TRP A 128 -6.42 -3.65 15.23
N GLU A 129 -6.46 -4.59 16.18
CA GLU A 129 -6.63 -4.31 17.59
C GLU A 129 -5.36 -4.73 18.33
N ILE A 130 -4.82 -3.84 19.14
CA ILE A 130 -3.60 -4.10 19.93
C ILE A 130 -3.99 -4.28 21.38
N ILE A 131 -3.81 -5.50 21.89
CA ILE A 131 -3.94 -5.79 23.30
C ILE A 131 -2.55 -5.57 23.92
N TYR A 132 -2.42 -4.47 24.67
CA TYR A 132 -1.11 -4.00 25.13
C TYR A 132 -0.83 -4.32 26.59
N TYR A 133 -1.83 -4.20 27.47
CA TYR A 133 -1.64 -4.39 28.93
C TYR A 133 -1.54 -5.87 29.29
N LYS A 134 -0.52 -6.23 30.11
CA LYS A 134 -0.22 -7.61 30.53
C LYS A 134 -1.44 -8.39 31.00
N GLU A 135 -2.26 -7.78 31.87
CA GLU A 135 -3.48 -8.40 32.38
C GLU A 135 -4.50 -8.70 31.27
N ARG A 136 -4.66 -7.77 30.31
CA ARG A 136 -5.56 -7.99 29.18
C ARG A 136 -5.03 -9.07 28.25
N VAL A 137 -3.70 -9.11 28.00
CA VAL A 137 -3.06 -10.16 27.20
C VAL A 137 -3.29 -11.52 27.86
N ARG A 138 -3.09 -11.61 29.17
CA ARG A 138 -3.30 -12.86 29.93
C ARG A 138 -4.77 -13.33 29.83
N ARG A 139 -5.74 -12.47 30.10
CA ARG A 139 -7.17 -12.81 29.99
C ARG A 139 -7.54 -13.25 28.58
N PHE A 140 -6.99 -12.59 27.55
CA PHE A 140 -7.23 -12.98 26.17
C PHE A 140 -6.64 -14.35 25.84
N SER A 141 -5.41 -14.64 26.29
CA SER A 141 -4.78 -15.95 26.08
C SER A 141 -5.52 -17.08 26.78
N GLU A 142 -5.99 -16.87 28.02
CA GLU A 142 -6.80 -17.83 28.75
C GLU A 142 -8.11 -18.16 28.02
N ALA A 143 -8.79 -17.14 27.48
CA ALA A 143 -10.01 -17.32 26.70
C ALA A 143 -9.81 -17.97 25.32
N ALA A 144 -8.59 -17.91 24.74
CA ALA A 144 -8.28 -18.50 23.45
C ALA A 144 -7.83 -19.97 23.54
N ILE A 145 -7.48 -20.46 24.74
CA ILE A 145 -6.99 -21.83 24.99
C ILE A 145 -8.11 -22.71 25.56
N SER A 146 -9.21 -22.10 26.05
CA SER A 146 -10.42 -22.80 26.52
C SER A 146 -11.28 -23.29 25.36
#